data_7892a939e4c5936a911efbc00297ca40
#
_entry.id   7892a939e4c5936a911efbc00297ca40
#
_cell.length_a   1.000
_cell.length_b   1.000
_cell.length_c   1.000
_cell.angle_alpha   90.00
_cell.angle_beta   90.00
_cell.angle_gamma   90.00
#
_symmetry.space_group_name_H-M   'P 1'
#
loop_
_entity.id
_entity.type
_entity.pdbx_description
1 polymer ?
#
loop_
_entity_poly.entity_id
_entity_poly.type
_entity_poly.pdbx_seq_one_letter_code
_entity_poly.pdbx_strand_id
1 'polypeptide(L)'
;KVCADPFHVIKNYNEALDKVRKRVMNKFPKKSVEYYLLKKFNWTLFKDEVRENESKWNKKLHRYINYPQILDLILGISDELRTAYYLKSDYVYFNKHSNLENAENDLWKHIEEMKKSNIQEILKLKKTLINWSQEIINSFTFIDGRRITNGIMESKNGIAKEIKNNAKGYKNFLRYRNRCLYCMNKTTKPNYA
;
A
#
# COMPACT_ATOMS: atom_id res chain seq x y z
N LYS A 1 2.81 19.47 12.66
CA LYS A 1 3.43 18.84 11.47
C LYS A 1 2.37 18.03 10.73
N VAL A 2 2.35 18.11 9.41
CA VAL A 2 1.52 17.24 8.55
C VAL A 2 2.34 15.98 8.27
N CYS A 3 1.69 14.80 8.31
CA CYS A 3 2.32 13.51 8.04
C CYS A 3 1.57 12.81 6.91
N ALA A 4 2.32 12.24 5.96
CA ALA A 4 1.73 11.36 4.95
C ALA A 4 1.45 9.99 5.56
N ASP A 5 0.25 9.45 5.31
CA ASP A 5 -0.06 8.09 5.73
C ASP A 5 0.69 7.09 4.83
N PRO A 6 1.51 6.21 5.41
CA PRO A 6 2.26 5.20 4.65
C PRO A 6 1.37 4.32 3.76
N PHE A 7 0.16 4.00 4.22
CA PHE A 7 -0.79 3.20 3.45
C PHE A 7 -1.16 3.86 2.11
N HIS A 8 -1.40 5.18 2.11
CA HIS A 8 -1.73 5.91 0.88
C HIS A 8 -0.56 5.98 -0.09
N VAL A 9 0.67 6.08 0.41
CA VAL A 9 1.86 6.05 -0.44
C VAL A 9 2.04 4.67 -1.06
N ILE A 10 1.94 3.59 -0.28
CA ILE A 10 2.00 2.20 -0.79
C ILE A 10 0.89 1.94 -1.80
N LYS A 11 -0.32 2.46 -1.58
CA LYS A 11 -1.41 2.39 -2.55
C LYS A 11 -1.03 3.02 -3.89
N ASN A 12 -0.38 4.18 -3.89
CA ASN A 12 0.10 4.82 -5.12
C ASN A 12 1.16 3.96 -5.85
N TYR A 13 2.04 3.26 -5.11
CA TYR A 13 2.96 2.27 -5.70
C TYR A 13 2.20 1.12 -6.35
N ASN A 14 1.21 0.56 -5.67
CA ASN A 14 0.40 -0.52 -6.21
C ASN A 14 -0.34 -0.10 -7.48
N GLU A 15 -0.85 1.14 -7.54
CA GLU A 15 -1.50 1.69 -8.73
C GLU A 15 -0.51 1.89 -9.89
N ALA A 16 0.70 2.38 -9.62
CA ALA A 16 1.76 2.52 -10.63
C ALA A 16 2.19 1.15 -11.18
N LEU A 17 2.45 0.19 -10.29
CA LEU A 17 2.81 -1.18 -10.62
C LEU A 17 1.71 -1.87 -11.45
N ASP A 18 0.43 -1.66 -11.11
CA ASP A 18 -0.70 -2.22 -11.88
C ASP A 18 -0.79 -1.64 -13.29
N LYS A 19 -0.46 -0.37 -13.46
CA LYS A 19 -0.38 0.26 -14.80
C LYS A 19 0.74 -0.36 -15.64
N VAL A 20 1.94 -0.55 -15.06
CA VAL A 20 3.05 -1.26 -15.73
C VAL A 20 2.63 -2.68 -16.09
N ARG A 21 2.06 -3.44 -15.14
CA ARG A 21 1.56 -4.80 -15.37
C ARG A 21 0.56 -4.85 -16.54
N LYS A 22 -0.43 -3.95 -16.55
CA LYS A 22 -1.45 -3.90 -17.63
C LYS A 22 -0.81 -3.59 -18.97
N ARG A 23 0.14 -2.65 -19.02
CA ARG A 23 0.86 -2.30 -20.24
C ARG A 23 1.68 -3.49 -20.76
N VAL A 24 2.40 -4.18 -19.87
CA VAL A 24 3.14 -5.41 -20.22
C VAL A 24 2.19 -6.51 -20.67
N MET A 25 1.11 -6.78 -19.92
CA MET A 25 0.13 -7.81 -20.22
C MET A 25 -0.50 -7.63 -21.60
N ASN A 26 -0.78 -6.40 -22.01
CA ASN A 26 -1.41 -6.09 -23.29
C ASN A 26 -0.49 -6.31 -24.50
N LYS A 27 0.81 -6.54 -24.31
CA LYS A 27 1.75 -6.93 -25.35
C LYS A 27 1.57 -8.41 -25.77
N PHE A 28 0.87 -9.22 -24.96
CA PHE A 28 0.72 -10.65 -25.15
C PHE A 28 -0.68 -11.04 -25.63
N PRO A 29 -0.79 -12.09 -26.49
CA PRO A 29 -2.07 -12.66 -26.88
C PRO A 29 -2.87 -13.14 -25.66
N LYS A 30 -4.20 -12.97 -25.67
CA LYS A 30 -5.09 -13.37 -24.55
C LYS A 30 -4.99 -14.85 -24.18
N LYS A 31 -4.58 -15.72 -25.11
CA LYS A 31 -4.42 -17.16 -24.90
C LYS A 31 -3.03 -17.56 -24.40
N SER A 32 -2.05 -16.64 -24.35
CA SER A 32 -0.68 -16.93 -23.92
C SER A 32 -0.59 -17.23 -22.42
N VAL A 33 0.51 -17.85 -22.03
CA VAL A 33 0.85 -18.14 -20.62
C VAL A 33 1.13 -16.85 -19.87
N GLU A 34 1.84 -15.92 -20.49
CA GLU A 34 2.21 -14.62 -19.89
C GLU A 34 0.95 -13.81 -19.57
N TYR A 35 0.01 -13.70 -20.51
CA TYR A 35 -1.27 -13.01 -20.26
C TYR A 35 -2.04 -13.66 -19.10
N TYR A 36 -2.09 -15.00 -19.08
CA TYR A 36 -2.75 -15.75 -18.02
C TYR A 36 -2.13 -15.48 -16.66
N LEU A 37 -0.80 -15.52 -16.53
CA LEU A 37 -0.09 -15.28 -15.29
C LEU A 37 -0.34 -13.84 -14.81
N LEU A 38 -0.12 -12.85 -15.67
CA LEU A 38 -0.29 -11.43 -15.35
C LEU A 38 -1.73 -11.06 -15.01
N LYS A 39 -2.74 -11.79 -15.52
CA LYS A 39 -4.15 -11.53 -15.23
C LYS A 39 -4.64 -12.25 -13.97
N LYS A 40 -4.35 -13.53 -13.84
CA LYS A 40 -4.91 -14.38 -12.78
C LYS A 40 -4.18 -14.23 -11.44
N PHE A 41 -2.88 -14.05 -11.50
CA PHE A 41 -2.02 -14.01 -10.31
C PHE A 41 -1.46 -12.61 -10.03
N ASN A 42 -2.07 -11.56 -10.57
CA ASN A 42 -1.68 -10.17 -10.35
C ASN A 42 -1.58 -9.79 -8.87
N TRP A 43 -2.39 -10.40 -8.01
CA TRP A 43 -2.42 -10.15 -6.58
C TRP A 43 -1.08 -10.43 -5.89
N THR A 44 -0.24 -11.35 -6.43
CA THR A 44 1.09 -11.65 -5.90
C THR A 44 2.01 -10.43 -5.94
N LEU A 45 1.85 -9.56 -6.94
CA LEU A 45 2.63 -8.32 -7.09
C LEU A 45 2.31 -7.28 -6.01
N PHE A 46 1.10 -7.32 -5.43
CA PHE A 46 0.64 -6.31 -4.47
C PHE A 46 0.83 -6.72 -3.01
N LYS A 47 1.13 -7.98 -2.76
CA LYS A 47 1.48 -8.46 -1.41
C LYS A 47 2.85 -7.91 -0.99
N ASP A 48 3.02 -7.66 0.30
CA ASP A 48 4.33 -7.34 0.89
C ASP A 48 5.22 -8.57 0.87
N GLU A 49 4.62 -9.73 1.13
CA GLU A 49 5.26 -11.03 1.13
C GLU A 49 4.31 -12.08 0.55
N VAL A 50 4.81 -12.87 -0.38
CA VAL A 50 4.08 -14.02 -0.92
C VAL A 50 4.53 -15.27 -0.17
N ARG A 51 3.68 -15.69 0.77
CA ARG A 51 3.96 -16.86 1.60
C ARG A 51 3.96 -18.13 0.78
N GLU A 52 4.83 -19.06 1.16
CA GLU A 52 4.86 -20.39 0.60
C GLU A 52 3.54 -21.12 0.88
N ASN A 53 3.08 -21.87 -0.08
CA ASN A 53 1.89 -22.71 0.01
C ASN A 53 2.17 -24.05 -0.67
N GLU A 54 1.31 -25.03 -0.43
CA GLU A 54 1.38 -26.29 -1.14
C GLU A 54 1.31 -26.11 -2.65
N SER A 55 2.18 -26.82 -3.37
CA SER A 55 2.19 -26.81 -4.82
C SER A 55 0.91 -27.45 -5.35
N LYS A 56 0.24 -26.75 -6.28
CA LYS A 56 -0.99 -27.21 -6.94
C LYS A 56 -0.77 -27.37 -8.43
N TRP A 57 -1.44 -28.37 -9.02
CA TRP A 57 -1.40 -28.58 -10.45
C TRP A 57 -1.99 -27.38 -11.20
N ASN A 58 -1.18 -26.74 -12.04
CA ASN A 58 -1.63 -25.66 -12.90
C ASN A 58 -1.81 -26.17 -14.32
N LYS A 59 -3.08 -26.25 -14.75
CA LYS A 59 -3.44 -26.77 -16.09
C LYS A 59 -2.81 -25.97 -17.24
N LYS A 60 -2.60 -24.66 -17.07
CA LYS A 60 -2.05 -23.81 -18.14
C LYS A 60 -0.53 -23.94 -18.24
N LEU A 61 0.15 -24.21 -17.13
CA LEU A 61 1.61 -24.39 -17.06
C LEU A 61 2.03 -25.85 -17.19
N HIS A 62 1.09 -26.80 -17.15
CA HIS A 62 1.32 -28.24 -17.17
C HIS A 62 2.34 -28.71 -16.10
N ARG A 63 2.27 -28.13 -14.87
CA ARG A 63 3.14 -28.50 -13.76
C ARG A 63 2.54 -28.16 -12.39
N TYR A 64 3.09 -28.79 -11.34
CA TYR A 64 2.85 -28.38 -9.96
C TYR A 64 3.65 -27.11 -9.66
N ILE A 65 3.02 -26.14 -9.00
CA ILE A 65 3.63 -24.83 -8.72
C ILE A 65 2.98 -24.19 -7.50
N ASN A 66 3.78 -23.49 -6.69
CA ASN A 66 3.35 -22.67 -5.56
C ASN A 66 3.34 -21.17 -5.92
N TYR A 67 2.87 -20.32 -5.01
CA TYR A 67 2.74 -18.88 -5.26
C TYR A 67 4.08 -18.13 -5.40
N PRO A 68 5.13 -18.39 -4.60
CA PRO A 68 6.44 -17.81 -4.85
C PRO A 68 6.97 -18.11 -6.26
N GLN A 69 6.91 -19.35 -6.70
CA GLN A 69 7.32 -19.74 -8.05
C GLN A 69 6.49 -19.06 -9.15
N ILE A 70 5.19 -18.82 -8.91
CA ILE A 70 4.35 -18.04 -9.83
C ILE A 70 4.81 -16.60 -9.90
N LEU A 71 5.14 -15.99 -8.76
CA LEU A 71 5.68 -14.63 -8.72
C LEU A 71 6.99 -14.53 -9.50
N ASP A 72 7.90 -15.49 -9.33
CA ASP A 72 9.17 -15.53 -10.07
C ASP A 72 8.93 -15.60 -11.59
N LEU A 73 7.98 -16.42 -12.02
CA LEU A 73 7.59 -16.47 -13.44
C LEU A 73 7.05 -15.14 -13.94
N ILE A 74 6.20 -14.47 -13.15
CA ILE A 74 5.64 -13.16 -13.50
C ILE A 74 6.75 -12.12 -13.63
N LEU A 75 7.68 -12.09 -12.69
CA LEU A 75 8.82 -11.16 -12.71
C LEU A 75 9.80 -11.47 -13.85
N GLY A 76 9.86 -12.73 -14.30
CA GLY A 76 10.62 -13.14 -15.46
C GLY A 76 10.05 -12.68 -16.82
N ILE A 77 8.78 -12.25 -16.89
CA ILE A 77 8.13 -11.85 -18.14
C ILE A 77 8.70 -10.53 -18.69
N SER A 78 9.08 -9.59 -17.79
CA SER A 78 9.50 -8.24 -18.20
C SER A 78 10.41 -7.61 -17.17
N ASP A 79 11.55 -7.09 -17.62
CA ASP A 79 12.48 -6.36 -16.76
C ASP A 79 11.86 -5.06 -16.21
N GLU A 80 11.03 -4.37 -17.00
CA GLU A 80 10.27 -3.22 -16.51
C GLU A 80 9.34 -3.58 -15.33
N LEU A 81 8.62 -4.69 -15.45
CA LEU A 81 7.71 -5.14 -14.39
C LEU A 81 8.50 -5.56 -13.14
N ARG A 82 9.61 -6.26 -13.34
CA ARG A 82 10.52 -6.68 -12.27
C ARG A 82 11.08 -5.47 -11.52
N THR A 83 11.59 -4.48 -12.25
CA THR A 83 12.12 -3.24 -11.68
C THR A 83 11.06 -2.47 -10.91
N ALA A 84 9.85 -2.32 -11.46
CA ALA A 84 8.74 -1.65 -10.78
C ALA A 84 8.32 -2.39 -9.50
N TYR A 85 8.34 -3.73 -9.50
CA TYR A 85 8.06 -4.55 -8.32
C TYR A 85 9.10 -4.34 -7.23
N TYR A 86 10.39 -4.38 -7.56
CA TYR A 86 11.45 -4.16 -6.57
C TYR A 86 11.43 -2.76 -6.00
N LEU A 87 11.21 -1.73 -6.81
CA LEU A 87 11.04 -0.36 -6.31
C LEU A 87 9.87 -0.23 -5.32
N LYS A 88 8.75 -0.93 -5.55
CA LYS A 88 7.66 -1.01 -4.57
C LYS A 88 8.12 -1.73 -3.29
N SER A 89 8.83 -2.84 -3.41
CA SER A 89 9.31 -3.64 -2.28
C SER A 89 10.34 -2.88 -1.45
N ASP A 90 11.24 -2.15 -2.09
CA ASP A 90 12.23 -1.29 -1.44
C ASP A 90 11.57 -0.15 -0.67
N TYR A 91 10.49 0.45 -1.22
CA TYR A 91 9.74 1.46 -0.49
C TYR A 91 9.03 0.87 0.74
N VAL A 92 8.46 -0.33 0.63
CA VAL A 92 7.86 -1.04 1.77
C VAL A 92 8.92 -1.34 2.84
N TYR A 93 10.11 -1.76 2.43
CA TYR A 93 11.24 -1.99 3.33
C TYR A 93 11.67 -0.70 4.03
N PHE A 94 11.90 0.38 3.28
CA PHE A 94 12.17 1.71 3.79
C PHE A 94 11.14 2.12 4.86
N ASN A 95 9.85 1.97 4.55
CA ASN A 95 8.79 2.36 5.45
C ASN A 95 8.76 1.55 6.77
N LYS A 96 9.22 0.30 6.74
CA LYS A 96 9.26 -0.59 7.91
C LYS A 96 10.52 -0.43 8.77
N HIS A 97 11.66 -0.10 8.17
CA HIS A 97 12.96 -0.20 8.81
C HIS A 97 13.69 1.14 9.03
N SER A 98 13.35 2.19 8.28
CA SER A 98 13.92 3.51 8.52
C SER A 98 13.34 4.17 9.77
N ASN A 99 14.11 5.07 10.34
CA ASN A 99 13.75 5.91 11.49
C ASN A 99 13.83 7.39 11.09
N LEU A 100 13.49 8.31 12.01
CA LEU A 100 13.47 9.75 11.71
C LEU A 100 14.84 10.30 11.29
N GLU A 101 15.94 9.73 11.81
CA GLU A 101 17.31 10.17 11.51
C GLU A 101 17.72 9.81 10.08
N ASN A 102 17.30 8.62 9.61
CA ASN A 102 17.73 8.08 8.32
C ASN A 102 16.68 8.31 7.21
N ALA A 103 15.42 8.61 7.58
CA ALA A 103 14.30 8.65 6.63
C ALA A 103 14.53 9.61 5.46
N GLU A 104 15.15 10.77 5.70
CA GLU A 104 15.42 11.72 4.62
C GLU A 104 16.42 11.14 3.61
N ASN A 105 17.55 10.66 4.08
CA ASN A 105 18.61 10.09 3.23
C ASN A 105 18.12 8.86 2.46
N ASP A 106 17.39 7.96 3.15
CA ASP A 106 16.85 6.74 2.54
C ASP A 106 15.79 7.06 1.49
N LEU A 107 14.91 8.05 1.76
CA LEU A 107 13.91 8.49 0.79
C LEU A 107 14.57 9.06 -0.48
N TRP A 108 15.61 9.91 -0.33
CA TRP A 108 16.28 10.49 -1.49
C TRP A 108 17.05 9.45 -2.30
N LYS A 109 17.70 8.48 -1.65
CA LYS A 109 18.31 7.33 -2.34
C LYS A 109 17.27 6.56 -3.17
N HIS A 110 16.11 6.29 -2.57
CA HIS A 110 15.03 5.58 -3.26
C HIS A 110 14.50 6.39 -4.46
N ILE A 111 14.35 7.70 -4.34
CA ILE A 111 13.93 8.59 -5.43
C ILE A 111 14.93 8.57 -6.59
N GLU A 112 16.23 8.49 -6.31
CA GLU A 112 17.25 8.35 -7.37
C GLU A 112 17.16 6.99 -8.09
N GLU A 113 16.89 5.90 -7.38
CA GLU A 113 16.66 4.59 -8.02
C GLU A 113 15.39 4.62 -8.90
N MET A 114 14.32 5.28 -8.43
CA MET A 114 13.13 5.50 -9.27
C MET A 114 13.46 6.26 -10.56
N LYS A 115 14.34 7.25 -10.50
CA LYS A 115 14.78 8.03 -11.68
C LYS A 115 15.55 7.15 -12.68
N LYS A 116 16.43 6.28 -12.19
CA LYS A 116 17.24 5.36 -13.02
C LYS A 116 16.38 4.32 -13.74
N SER A 117 15.21 3.98 -13.20
CA SER A 117 14.32 2.96 -13.78
C SER A 117 13.80 3.34 -15.18
N ASN A 118 13.71 4.61 -15.50
CA ASN A 118 13.17 5.16 -16.75
C ASN A 118 11.74 4.66 -17.10
N ILE A 119 10.99 4.15 -16.12
CA ILE A 119 9.61 3.66 -16.28
C ILE A 119 8.65 4.82 -16.06
N GLN A 120 7.84 5.15 -17.07
CA GLN A 120 6.98 6.35 -17.07
C GLN A 120 6.02 6.42 -15.87
N GLU A 121 5.41 5.29 -15.50
CA GLU A 121 4.51 5.21 -14.36
C GLU A 121 5.22 5.46 -13.03
N ILE A 122 6.43 4.96 -12.90
CA ILE A 122 7.31 5.17 -11.73
C ILE A 122 7.81 6.62 -11.70
N LEU A 123 8.18 7.20 -12.84
CA LEU A 123 8.59 8.61 -12.91
C LEU A 123 7.46 9.58 -12.55
N LYS A 124 6.21 9.24 -12.87
CA LYS A 124 5.04 10.01 -12.40
C LYS A 124 4.88 9.91 -10.89
N LEU A 125 4.99 8.71 -10.34
CA LEU A 125 4.94 8.47 -8.89
C LEU A 125 6.08 9.20 -8.17
N LYS A 126 7.30 9.19 -8.73
CA LYS A 126 8.45 9.93 -8.20
C LYS A 126 8.14 11.40 -7.94
N LYS A 127 7.46 12.09 -8.89
CA LYS A 127 7.05 13.49 -8.70
C LYS A 127 6.14 13.66 -7.48
N THR A 128 5.23 12.73 -7.27
CA THR A 128 4.35 12.73 -6.09
C THR A 128 5.17 12.57 -4.80
N LEU A 129 6.14 11.65 -4.76
CA LEU A 129 6.99 11.46 -3.58
C LEU A 129 7.84 12.70 -3.27
N ILE A 130 8.38 13.35 -4.29
CA ILE A 130 9.13 14.61 -4.11
C ILE A 130 8.24 15.69 -3.50
N ASN A 131 7.03 15.86 -4.03
CA ASN A 131 6.09 16.87 -3.53
C ASN A 131 5.64 16.61 -2.08
N TRP A 132 5.62 15.34 -1.63
CA TRP A 132 5.21 14.93 -0.29
C TRP A 132 6.38 14.43 0.57
N SER A 133 7.62 14.76 0.18
CA SER A 133 8.82 14.25 0.85
C SER A 133 8.84 14.62 2.34
N GLN A 134 8.53 15.88 2.67
CA GLN A 134 8.53 16.34 4.04
C GLN A 134 7.47 15.65 4.90
N GLU A 135 6.28 15.44 4.37
CA GLU A 135 5.19 14.73 5.05
C GLU A 135 5.48 13.25 5.23
N ILE A 136 6.17 12.64 4.26
CA ILE A 136 6.65 11.26 4.35
C ILE A 136 7.71 11.16 5.46
N ILE A 137 8.70 12.04 5.49
CA ILE A 137 9.73 12.07 6.54
C ILE A 137 9.08 12.32 7.92
N ASN A 138 8.16 13.27 8.02
CA ASN A 138 7.43 13.54 9.26
C ASN A 138 6.67 12.32 9.79
N SER A 139 6.24 11.39 8.90
CA SER A 139 5.54 10.18 9.32
C SER A 139 6.39 9.23 10.16
N PHE A 140 7.72 9.39 10.18
CA PHE A 140 8.63 8.62 11.05
C PHE A 140 8.75 9.19 12.47
N THR A 141 7.95 10.21 12.81
CA THR A 141 7.87 10.71 14.18
C THR A 141 7.07 9.74 15.06
N PHE A 142 7.61 9.44 16.25
CA PHE A 142 6.95 8.61 17.26
C PHE A 142 6.46 9.49 18.40
N ILE A 143 5.26 9.21 18.91
CA ILE A 143 4.69 9.80 20.14
C ILE A 143 4.30 8.63 21.03
N ASP A 144 4.78 8.63 22.27
CA ASP A 144 4.54 7.56 23.25
C ASP A 144 4.86 6.14 22.71
N GLY A 145 5.98 6.02 21.98
CA GLY A 145 6.44 4.75 21.41
C GLY A 145 5.62 4.27 20.19
N ARG A 146 4.68 5.07 19.69
CA ARG A 146 3.85 4.73 18.52
C ARG A 146 4.12 5.70 17.37
N ARG A 147 4.31 5.14 16.17
CA ARG A 147 4.43 5.94 14.95
C ARG A 147 3.12 6.67 14.67
N ILE A 148 3.21 7.94 14.28
CA ILE A 148 2.04 8.72 13.89
C ILE A 148 1.47 8.15 12.58
N THR A 149 0.23 7.69 12.63
CA THR A 149 -0.53 7.21 11.47
C THR A 149 -1.94 7.77 11.50
N ASN A 150 -2.60 7.76 10.34
CA ASN A 150 -4.02 8.15 10.25
C ASN A 150 -4.97 7.11 10.90
N GLY A 151 -4.47 5.96 11.34
CA GLY A 151 -5.29 4.87 11.88
C GLY A 151 -6.22 5.28 13.01
N ILE A 152 -5.77 6.20 13.89
CA ILE A 152 -6.61 6.75 14.97
C ILE A 152 -7.78 7.56 14.39
N MET A 153 -7.51 8.39 13.38
CA MET A 153 -8.55 9.20 12.72
C MET A 153 -9.49 8.34 11.90
N GLU A 154 -8.98 7.31 11.23
CA GLU A 154 -9.80 6.35 10.47
C GLU A 154 -10.73 5.56 11.41
N SER A 155 -10.22 5.10 12.56
CA SER A 155 -11.02 4.45 13.60
C SER A 155 -12.13 5.37 14.10
N LYS A 156 -11.82 6.64 14.43
CA LYS A 156 -12.80 7.63 14.85
C LYS A 156 -13.84 7.92 13.76
N ASN A 157 -13.40 8.06 12.52
CA ASN A 157 -14.30 8.23 11.37
C ASN A 157 -15.19 7.00 11.15
N GLY A 158 -14.67 5.79 11.40
CA GLY A 158 -15.43 4.53 11.38
C GLY A 158 -16.59 4.57 12.39
N ILE A 159 -16.29 4.92 13.65
CA ILE A 159 -17.29 5.08 14.71
C ILE A 159 -18.35 6.12 14.32
N ALA A 160 -17.95 7.26 13.77
CA ALA A 160 -18.89 8.30 13.31
C ALA A 160 -19.81 7.79 12.20
N LYS A 161 -19.30 7.05 11.23
CA LYS A 161 -20.10 6.42 10.17
C LYS A 161 -21.07 5.39 10.73
N GLU A 162 -20.63 4.55 11.66
CA GLU A 162 -21.47 3.55 12.31
C GLU A 162 -22.63 4.20 13.07
N ILE A 163 -22.35 5.25 13.86
CA ILE A 163 -23.38 6.02 14.56
C ILE A 163 -24.43 6.58 13.58
N LYS A 164 -23.97 7.14 12.44
CA LYS A 164 -24.86 7.66 11.40
C LYS A 164 -25.72 6.56 10.78
N ASN A 165 -25.12 5.41 10.48
CA ASN A 165 -25.81 4.27 9.86
C ASN A 165 -26.85 3.65 10.80
N ASN A 166 -26.49 3.44 12.06
CA ASN A 166 -27.39 2.86 13.08
C ASN A 166 -28.60 3.74 13.37
N ALA A 167 -28.44 5.05 13.27
CA ALA A 167 -29.54 6.01 13.42
C ALA A 167 -30.33 6.23 12.11
N LYS A 168 -30.02 5.52 11.02
CA LYS A 168 -30.59 5.74 9.68
C LYS A 168 -30.47 7.22 9.22
N GLY A 169 -29.44 7.91 9.70
CA GLY A 169 -29.14 9.31 9.46
C GLY A 169 -29.53 10.23 10.61
N TYR A 170 -29.04 11.46 10.54
CA TYR A 170 -29.34 12.53 11.50
C TYR A 170 -29.81 13.78 10.77
N LYS A 171 -30.98 14.29 11.14
CA LYS A 171 -31.49 15.58 10.64
C LYS A 171 -30.81 16.78 11.31
N ASN A 172 -30.31 16.61 12.53
CA ASN A 172 -29.67 17.66 13.31
C ASN A 172 -28.18 17.35 13.53
N PHE A 173 -27.32 18.20 12.97
CA PHE A 173 -25.87 18.04 13.06
C PHE A 173 -25.34 18.12 14.50
N LEU A 174 -25.88 18.99 15.35
CA LEU A 174 -25.43 19.11 16.74
C LEU A 174 -25.69 17.84 17.54
N ARG A 175 -26.85 17.20 17.35
CA ARG A 175 -27.17 15.91 17.97
C ARG A 175 -26.21 14.82 17.50
N TYR A 176 -25.92 14.76 16.20
CA TYR A 176 -24.93 13.83 15.63
C TYR A 176 -23.55 14.05 16.23
N ARG A 177 -23.07 15.30 16.19
CA ARG A 177 -21.77 15.68 16.78
C ARG A 177 -21.65 15.27 18.24
N ASN A 178 -22.64 15.61 19.06
CA ASN A 178 -22.64 15.30 20.49
C ASN A 178 -22.63 13.77 20.72
N ARG A 179 -23.37 13.00 19.93
CA ARG A 179 -23.35 11.55 20.01
C ARG A 179 -21.98 10.97 19.62
N CYS A 180 -21.37 11.49 18.57
CA CYS A 180 -20.01 11.09 18.18
C CYS A 180 -18.99 11.38 19.30
N LEU A 181 -18.99 12.59 19.85
CA LEU A 181 -18.10 12.97 20.94
C LEU A 181 -18.29 12.08 22.17
N TYR A 182 -19.53 11.80 22.56
CA TYR A 182 -19.83 10.91 23.68
C TYR A 182 -19.30 9.49 23.43
N CYS A 183 -19.54 8.91 22.27
CA CYS A 183 -19.08 7.57 21.94
C CYS A 183 -17.54 7.47 21.81
N MET A 184 -16.90 8.51 21.27
CA MET A 184 -15.44 8.54 21.07
C MET A 184 -14.66 8.78 22.36
N ASN A 185 -15.27 9.43 23.36
CA ASN A 185 -14.65 9.74 24.66
C ASN A 185 -14.92 8.66 25.72
N LYS A 186 -15.71 7.63 25.40
CA LYS A 186 -16.01 6.51 26.32
C LYS A 186 -14.83 5.62 26.67
N THR A 187 -13.62 5.88 26.17
CA THR A 187 -12.41 5.08 26.44
C THR A 187 -11.77 5.35 27.79
N THR A 188 -12.23 6.33 28.56
CA THR A 188 -11.93 6.39 29.99
C THR A 188 -12.86 5.44 30.71
N LYS A 189 -12.35 4.28 31.14
CA LYS A 189 -13.06 3.42 32.09
C LYS A 189 -13.48 4.32 33.26
N PRO A 190 -14.77 4.36 33.66
CA PRO A 190 -15.10 4.99 34.92
C PRO A 190 -14.35 4.18 36.00
N ASN A 191 -13.49 4.87 36.78
CA ASN A 191 -12.99 4.31 38.00
C ASN A 191 -14.22 4.21 38.94
N TYR A 192 -14.84 3.03 38.96
CA TYR A 192 -15.71 2.70 40.06
C TYR A 192 -14.80 2.40 41.25
N ALA A 193 -14.62 3.39 42.13
CA ALA A 193 -14.14 3.20 43.46
C ALA A 193 -15.21 2.46 44.27
#